data_242377d1c9409d810fe8610c465636b6
#
_entry.id   242377d1c9409d810fe8610c465636b6
#
_cell.length_a   1.000
_cell.length_b   1.000
_cell.length_c   1.000
_cell.angle_alpha   90.00
_cell.angle_beta   90.00
_cell.angle_gamma   90.00
#
_symmetry.space_group_name_H-M   'P 1'
#
loop_
_entity.id
_entity.type
_entity.pdbx_description
1 polymer ?
#
loop_
_entity_poly.entity_id
_entity_poly.type
_entity_poly.pdbx_seq_one_letter_code
_entity_poly.pdbx_strand_id
1 'polypeptide(L)'
;MLPACRIGGEGFAIPTFDLVPSDVAGFLEELWAFQSTFHDCFARSEPRGHFFDYMVGQFSKLERKSIEPMALKVEGGTIRGLQRFISDVVWDEDQMRWNYHQLVAEEMGDPDGVLMFDETGFVKKGKDSVGVARQYCGTLGKVENCQVGVFAGYASRHGYALVDKRLFLPEVWWTDAYAARRTRCYVPPELTFQSKPQLAAAMLQTIAHEGLLPFTYVVADCLYGNSPDFLDAVDACVGVTTLVAIPADTRCWLQRPRTEDQTYMYQGAVRSKQVVVAPRTAPCSVAAVAASLPASSWYQRTVSEGTKGPITYAFARQRVTLCKDGLPERPVWLVIKRTLGTEPTDSYYTSNAPVSTPLRTFVWLSGIRWAVEQCFEEGKTELGMAHYEVRKYAGWQHHMLLTMLAHFFLWHLQGRLGKKSASADGVAAPPVI
;
A
#
# COMPACT_ATOMS: atom_id res chain seq x y z
N MET A 1 6.21 12.50 2.82
CA MET A 1 6.86 12.83 4.10
C MET A 1 6.49 11.76 5.10
N LEU A 2 7.44 10.91 5.52
CA LEU A 2 7.16 9.91 6.54
C LEU A 2 6.70 10.64 7.80
N PRO A 3 5.63 10.17 8.47
CA PRO A 3 5.28 10.73 9.76
C PRO A 3 6.51 10.56 10.67
N ALA A 4 7.02 11.68 11.18
CA ALA A 4 8.15 11.69 12.10
C ALA A 4 7.73 11.02 13.39
N CYS A 5 7.79 9.71 13.44
CA CYS A 5 7.76 8.97 14.69
C CYS A 5 9.17 8.57 15.07
N ARG A 6 9.96 9.55 15.44
CA ARG A 6 11.19 9.29 16.16
C ARG A 6 10.84 8.75 17.54
N ILE A 7 11.40 7.61 17.84
CA ILE A 7 11.63 7.18 19.20
C ILE A 7 12.72 8.10 19.75
N GLY A 8 12.39 9.38 20.03
CA GLY A 8 13.36 10.34 20.57
C GLY A 8 13.26 11.77 20.00
N GLY A 9 12.11 12.37 20.02
CA GLY A 9 11.94 13.82 20.32
C GLY A 9 12.40 14.90 19.33
N GLU A 10 12.91 14.65 18.13
CA GLU A 10 13.21 15.71 17.16
C GLU A 10 12.35 15.58 15.89
N GLY A 11 11.67 16.65 15.51
CA GLY A 11 10.80 16.71 14.35
C GLY A 11 11.57 16.51 13.03
N PHE A 12 10.90 15.94 12.02
CA PHE A 12 11.43 15.85 10.65
C PHE A 12 11.33 17.23 9.99
N ALA A 13 12.47 17.86 9.70
CA ALA A 13 12.52 19.03 8.86
C ALA A 13 12.47 18.60 7.39
N ILE A 14 11.58 19.23 6.60
CA ILE A 14 11.61 19.08 5.14
C ILE A 14 12.92 19.71 4.67
N PRO A 15 13.82 18.96 4.01
CA PRO A 15 15.00 19.55 3.45
C PRO A 15 14.59 20.60 2.40
N THR A 16 15.02 21.84 2.55
CA THR A 16 14.96 22.84 1.48
C THR A 16 16.22 22.68 0.66
N PHE A 17 16.08 22.53 -0.67
CA PHE A 17 17.22 22.40 -1.57
C PHE A 17 17.36 23.68 -2.38
N ASP A 18 18.51 24.36 -2.28
CA ASP A 18 18.92 25.35 -3.24
C ASP A 18 19.62 24.62 -4.40
N LEU A 19 18.85 24.18 -5.39
CA LEU A 19 19.38 23.49 -6.56
C LEU A 19 20.09 24.48 -7.48
N VAL A 20 21.35 24.19 -7.77
CA VAL A 20 22.11 24.89 -8.80
C VAL A 20 22.14 24.06 -10.10
N PRO A 21 22.40 24.69 -11.29
CA PRO A 21 22.40 23.96 -12.56
C PRO A 21 23.30 22.71 -12.59
N SER A 22 24.42 22.74 -11.85
CA SER A 22 25.34 21.60 -11.73
C SER A 22 24.71 20.39 -11.00
N ASP A 23 23.71 20.59 -10.16
CA ASP A 23 23.06 19.50 -9.43
C ASP A 23 22.12 18.71 -10.33
N VAL A 24 21.64 19.34 -11.42
CA VAL A 24 20.77 18.75 -12.43
C VAL A 24 21.54 18.22 -13.64
N ALA A 25 22.83 18.61 -13.79
CA ALA A 25 23.65 18.29 -14.95
C ALA A 25 23.87 16.79 -15.18
N GLY A 26 23.79 15.95 -14.13
CA GLY A 26 23.93 14.49 -14.24
C GLY A 26 22.60 13.73 -14.28
N PHE A 27 21.46 14.42 -14.29
CA PHE A 27 20.15 13.76 -14.17
C PHE A 27 19.90 12.70 -15.23
N LEU A 28 20.16 12.99 -16.49
CA LEU A 28 19.92 12.04 -17.59
C LEU A 28 20.90 10.87 -17.55
N GLU A 29 22.15 11.11 -17.16
CA GLU A 29 23.15 10.06 -17.00
C GLU A 29 22.78 9.12 -15.84
N GLU A 30 22.30 9.68 -14.75
CA GLU A 30 21.86 8.93 -13.58
C GLU A 30 20.56 8.15 -13.86
N LEU A 31 19.61 8.75 -14.59
CA LEU A 31 18.43 8.06 -15.07
C LEU A 31 18.80 6.90 -16.01
N TRP A 32 19.79 7.12 -16.88
CA TRP A 32 20.29 6.06 -17.76
C TRP A 32 20.95 4.93 -16.97
N ALA A 33 21.75 5.25 -15.96
CA ALA A 33 22.37 4.26 -15.07
C ALA A 33 21.32 3.46 -14.30
N PHE A 34 20.33 4.14 -13.70
CA PHE A 34 19.22 3.51 -13.01
C PHE A 34 18.46 2.55 -13.93
N GLN A 35 18.11 3.01 -15.12
CA GLN A 35 17.37 2.25 -16.09
C GLN A 35 18.14 1.05 -16.62
N SER A 36 19.49 1.14 -16.72
CA SER A 36 20.32 0.02 -17.20
C SER A 36 20.21 -1.22 -16.33
N THR A 37 19.85 -1.08 -15.06
CA THR A 37 19.56 -2.19 -14.13
C THR A 37 18.41 -3.09 -14.62
N PHE A 38 17.54 -2.56 -15.49
CA PHE A 38 16.36 -3.27 -16.02
C PHE A 38 16.55 -3.72 -17.48
N HIS A 39 17.74 -3.54 -18.08
CA HIS A 39 17.95 -3.84 -19.50
C HIS A 39 17.71 -5.31 -19.84
N ASP A 40 18.03 -6.23 -18.93
CA ASP A 40 17.86 -7.66 -19.13
C ASP A 40 16.38 -8.11 -19.11
N CYS A 41 15.47 -7.25 -18.63
CA CYS A 41 14.05 -7.48 -18.70
C CYS A 41 13.48 -7.32 -20.12
N PHE A 42 14.28 -6.88 -21.07
CA PHE A 42 13.91 -6.66 -22.47
C PHE A 42 14.79 -7.46 -23.43
N ALA A 43 14.17 -8.28 -24.25
CA ALA A 43 14.90 -9.14 -25.22
C ALA A 43 15.62 -8.35 -26.34
N ARG A 44 15.26 -7.07 -26.56
CA ARG A 44 15.80 -6.22 -27.65
C ARG A 44 16.23 -4.87 -27.14
N SER A 45 17.10 -4.18 -27.89
CA SER A 45 17.58 -2.84 -27.56
C SER A 45 16.52 -1.73 -27.76
N GLU A 46 15.64 -1.85 -28.75
CA GLU A 46 14.60 -0.86 -29.04
C GLU A 46 13.66 -0.60 -27.83
N PRO A 47 13.09 -1.62 -27.17
CA PRO A 47 12.32 -1.39 -25.94
C PRO A 47 13.10 -0.71 -24.80
N ARG A 48 14.42 -0.92 -24.71
CA ARG A 48 15.26 -0.24 -23.71
C ARG A 48 15.29 1.27 -23.94
N GLY A 49 15.38 1.71 -25.21
CA GLY A 49 15.26 3.11 -25.57
C GLY A 49 13.88 3.68 -25.22
N HIS A 50 12.81 2.98 -25.58
CA HIS A 50 11.45 3.42 -25.26
C HIS A 50 11.15 3.43 -23.76
N PHE A 51 11.79 2.59 -22.97
CA PHE A 51 11.74 2.64 -21.51
C PHE A 51 12.31 4.00 -21.01
N PHE A 52 13.48 4.39 -21.50
CA PHE A 52 14.08 5.68 -21.21
C PHE A 52 13.17 6.84 -21.62
N ASP A 53 12.69 6.83 -22.86
CA ASP A 53 11.81 7.86 -23.40
C ASP A 53 10.53 8.01 -22.57
N TYR A 54 9.95 6.89 -22.13
CA TYR A 54 8.74 6.88 -21.31
C TYR A 54 8.96 7.53 -19.95
N MET A 55 10.05 7.18 -19.26
CA MET A 55 10.40 7.79 -17.96
C MET A 55 10.72 9.27 -18.10
N VAL A 56 11.47 9.68 -19.12
CA VAL A 56 11.71 11.11 -19.42
C VAL A 56 10.39 11.84 -19.66
N GLY A 57 9.45 11.21 -20.38
CA GLY A 57 8.10 11.74 -20.56
C GLY A 57 7.34 11.91 -19.23
N GLN A 58 7.45 10.95 -18.31
CA GLN A 58 6.83 11.04 -16.98
C GLN A 58 7.44 12.16 -16.12
N PHE A 59 8.75 12.43 -16.23
CA PHE A 59 9.42 13.54 -15.52
C PHE A 59 9.21 14.91 -16.17
N SER A 60 8.71 14.94 -17.41
CA SER A 60 8.51 16.20 -18.13
C SER A 60 7.39 17.03 -17.49
N LYS A 61 7.53 18.37 -17.56
CA LYS A 61 6.51 19.32 -17.12
C LYS A 61 5.35 19.38 -18.13
N LEU A 62 4.48 18.39 -18.09
CA LEU A 62 3.28 18.27 -18.92
C LEU A 62 2.04 18.25 -18.04
N GLU A 63 0.99 18.99 -18.41
CA GLU A 63 -0.30 18.93 -17.71
C GLU A 63 -0.94 17.54 -17.81
N ARG A 64 -0.75 16.88 -18.95
CA ARG A 64 -1.23 15.53 -19.20
C ARG A 64 -0.10 14.63 -19.69
N LYS A 65 0.21 13.60 -18.95
CA LYS A 65 1.27 12.62 -19.24
C LYS A 65 0.67 11.35 -19.85
N SER A 66 -0.10 11.50 -20.95
CA SER A 66 -0.49 10.38 -21.81
C SER A 66 0.54 10.20 -22.91
N ILE A 67 0.47 9.09 -23.65
CA ILE A 67 1.53 8.68 -24.59
C ILE A 67 1.81 9.75 -25.65
N GLU A 68 0.80 10.37 -26.24
CA GLU A 68 0.99 11.35 -27.30
C GLU A 68 1.75 12.60 -26.82
N PRO A 69 1.33 13.32 -25.77
CA PRO A 69 2.11 14.45 -25.24
C PRO A 69 3.52 14.06 -24.83
N MET A 70 3.73 12.90 -24.20
CA MET A 70 5.05 12.44 -23.82
C MET A 70 5.94 12.16 -25.03
N ALA A 71 5.44 11.44 -26.04
CA ALA A 71 6.18 11.15 -27.25
C ALA A 71 6.60 12.39 -28.05
N LEU A 72 5.74 13.42 -28.07
CA LEU A 72 6.06 14.70 -28.73
C LEU A 72 7.06 15.55 -27.95
N LYS A 73 7.20 15.30 -26.64
CA LYS A 73 8.14 16.04 -25.78
C LYS A 73 9.54 15.46 -25.82
N VAL A 74 9.67 14.14 -26.01
CA VAL A 74 10.95 13.44 -26.03
C VAL A 74 11.57 13.54 -27.43
N GLU A 75 12.85 13.94 -27.50
CA GLU A 75 13.58 14.04 -28.75
C GLU A 75 13.71 12.65 -29.42
N GLY A 76 13.30 12.55 -30.69
CA GLY A 76 13.27 11.26 -31.40
C GLY A 76 12.13 10.33 -31.01
N GLY A 77 11.31 10.71 -30.04
CA GLY A 77 10.16 9.92 -29.60
C GLY A 77 9.09 9.77 -30.69
N THR A 78 8.51 8.57 -30.79
CA THR A 78 7.41 8.32 -31.70
C THR A 78 6.17 7.82 -30.95
N ILE A 79 5.01 8.41 -31.24
CA ILE A 79 3.73 8.03 -30.60
C ILE A 79 3.49 6.52 -30.76
N ARG A 80 3.67 5.98 -31.97
CA ARG A 80 3.45 4.57 -32.24
C ARG A 80 4.46 3.65 -31.53
N GLY A 81 5.72 4.09 -31.40
CA GLY A 81 6.77 3.38 -30.66
C GLY A 81 6.38 3.23 -29.20
N LEU A 82 6.05 4.32 -28.50
CA LEU A 82 5.63 4.29 -27.12
C LEU A 82 4.30 3.56 -26.88
N GLN A 83 3.33 3.66 -27.84
CA GLN A 83 2.07 2.88 -27.75
C GLN A 83 2.34 1.38 -27.81
N ARG A 84 3.20 0.93 -28.74
CA ARG A 84 3.57 -0.50 -28.84
C ARG A 84 4.39 -0.94 -27.64
N PHE A 85 5.33 -0.12 -27.20
CA PHE A 85 6.16 -0.39 -26.04
C PHE A 85 5.30 -0.69 -24.80
N ILE A 86 4.33 0.16 -24.49
CA ILE A 86 3.51 0.01 -23.29
C ILE A 86 2.45 -1.08 -23.40
N SER A 87 1.95 -1.37 -24.63
CA SER A 87 0.78 -2.25 -24.80
C SER A 87 1.06 -3.61 -25.43
N ASP A 88 2.15 -3.75 -26.21
CA ASP A 88 2.37 -4.91 -27.08
C ASP A 88 3.72 -5.59 -26.90
N VAL A 89 4.73 -4.88 -26.41
CA VAL A 89 6.05 -5.46 -26.14
C VAL A 89 5.96 -6.38 -24.94
N VAL A 90 6.57 -7.55 -25.05
CA VAL A 90 6.70 -8.49 -23.93
C VAL A 90 7.86 -8.03 -23.05
N TRP A 91 7.60 -7.89 -21.77
CA TRP A 91 8.57 -7.58 -20.72
C TRP A 91 8.69 -8.78 -19.80
N ASP A 92 9.84 -8.94 -19.18
CA ASP A 92 9.97 -9.82 -18.03
C ASP A 92 9.61 -9.00 -16.77
N GLU A 93 8.30 -8.94 -16.49
CA GLU A 93 7.78 -8.15 -15.37
C GLU A 93 8.23 -8.72 -14.02
N ASP A 94 8.40 -10.03 -13.90
CA ASP A 94 8.86 -10.69 -12.68
C ASP A 94 10.32 -10.37 -12.40
N GLN A 95 11.19 -10.43 -13.42
CA GLN A 95 12.59 -10.00 -13.29
C GLN A 95 12.69 -8.50 -12.99
N MET A 96 11.84 -7.67 -13.62
CA MET A 96 11.82 -6.22 -13.37
C MET A 96 11.40 -5.92 -11.93
N ARG A 97 10.38 -6.59 -11.40
CA ARG A 97 9.96 -6.47 -10.00
C ARG A 97 11.07 -6.92 -9.05
N TRP A 98 11.73 -8.05 -9.34
CA TRP A 98 12.85 -8.54 -8.56
C TRP A 98 14.00 -7.53 -8.48
N ASN A 99 14.45 -7.00 -9.61
CA ASN A 99 15.50 -5.98 -9.65
C ASN A 99 15.07 -4.72 -8.88
N TYR A 100 13.80 -4.33 -9.01
CA TYR A 100 13.24 -3.21 -8.27
C TYR A 100 13.24 -3.45 -6.76
N HIS A 101 12.82 -4.64 -6.30
CA HIS A 101 12.88 -4.97 -4.87
C HIS A 101 14.30 -4.96 -4.32
N GLN A 102 15.30 -5.36 -5.11
CA GLN A 102 16.71 -5.25 -4.71
C GLN A 102 17.11 -3.79 -4.47
N LEU A 103 16.78 -2.88 -5.40
CA LEU A 103 17.07 -1.45 -5.24
C LEU A 103 16.35 -0.85 -4.03
N VAL A 104 15.09 -1.19 -3.82
CA VAL A 104 14.34 -0.74 -2.63
C VAL A 104 14.97 -1.30 -1.34
N ALA A 105 15.39 -2.56 -1.34
CA ALA A 105 16.05 -3.17 -0.19
C ALA A 105 17.40 -2.53 0.12
N GLU A 106 18.18 -2.19 -0.89
CA GLU A 106 19.49 -1.54 -0.75
C GLU A 106 19.36 -0.12 -0.19
N GLU A 107 18.37 0.66 -0.61
CA GLU A 107 18.26 2.07 -0.24
C GLU A 107 17.29 2.34 0.91
N MET A 108 16.24 1.55 1.04
CA MET A 108 15.18 1.73 2.04
C MET A 108 15.08 0.57 3.04
N GLY A 109 15.78 -0.55 2.82
CA GLY A 109 15.66 -1.75 3.64
C GLY A 109 15.94 -1.48 5.11
N ASP A 110 15.03 -1.94 6.00
CA ASP A 110 15.15 -1.81 7.45
C ASP A 110 14.49 -3.03 8.11
N PRO A 111 15.11 -3.64 9.14
CA PRO A 111 14.48 -4.72 9.90
C PRO A 111 13.09 -4.35 10.43
N ASP A 112 12.88 -3.07 10.79
CA ASP A 112 11.59 -2.54 11.23
C ASP A 112 10.70 -2.06 10.05
N GLY A 113 10.98 -2.50 8.83
CA GLY A 113 10.21 -2.18 7.66
C GLY A 113 8.73 -2.52 7.78
N VAL A 114 7.89 -1.73 7.13
CA VAL A 114 6.42 -1.84 7.15
C VAL A 114 5.89 -2.07 5.74
N LEU A 115 5.18 -3.17 5.52
CA LEU A 115 4.36 -3.34 4.32
C LEU A 115 2.97 -2.74 4.55
N MET A 116 2.51 -1.99 3.56
CA MET A 116 1.22 -1.30 3.57
C MET A 116 0.40 -1.79 2.39
N PHE A 117 -0.88 -2.11 2.60
CA PHE A 117 -1.78 -2.51 1.52
C PHE A 117 -2.95 -1.54 1.44
N ASP A 118 -3.18 -1.03 0.23
CA ASP A 118 -4.28 -0.11 -0.03
C ASP A 118 -4.65 -0.16 -1.53
N GLU A 119 -5.79 0.43 -1.88
CA GLU A 119 -6.20 0.53 -3.27
C GLU A 119 -6.43 1.99 -3.68
N THR A 120 -6.31 2.23 -4.99
CA THR A 120 -6.68 3.53 -5.54
C THR A 120 -7.48 3.40 -6.83
N GLY A 121 -8.44 4.31 -7.00
CA GLY A 121 -9.32 4.36 -8.17
C GLY A 121 -8.80 5.28 -9.27
N PHE A 122 -9.05 4.88 -10.52
CA PHE A 122 -8.74 5.62 -11.75
C PHE A 122 -10.02 5.84 -12.53
N VAL A 123 -10.56 7.04 -12.52
CA VAL A 123 -11.81 7.38 -13.22
C VAL A 123 -11.62 7.23 -14.73
N LYS A 124 -12.56 6.59 -15.40
CA LYS A 124 -12.55 6.38 -16.85
C LYS A 124 -13.87 6.83 -17.47
N LYS A 125 -13.79 7.58 -18.58
CA LYS A 125 -14.98 7.99 -19.36
C LYS A 125 -15.50 6.85 -20.23
N GLY A 126 -14.58 6.05 -20.79
CA GLY A 126 -14.89 4.93 -21.68
C GLY A 126 -15.17 3.62 -20.94
N LYS A 127 -15.65 2.61 -21.69
CA LYS A 127 -15.97 1.28 -21.17
C LYS A 127 -15.01 0.18 -21.65
N ASP A 128 -14.03 0.52 -22.50
CA ASP A 128 -13.21 -0.47 -23.22
C ASP A 128 -11.89 -0.83 -22.54
N SER A 129 -11.50 -0.11 -21.50
CA SER A 129 -10.28 -0.44 -20.76
C SER A 129 -10.51 -1.65 -19.85
N VAL A 130 -9.48 -2.46 -19.68
CA VAL A 130 -9.48 -3.63 -18.78
C VAL A 130 -9.90 -3.25 -17.37
N GLY A 131 -10.71 -4.05 -16.70
CA GLY A 131 -11.12 -3.81 -15.31
C GLY A 131 -12.11 -2.67 -15.09
N VAL A 132 -12.51 -1.92 -16.14
CA VAL A 132 -13.49 -0.83 -15.99
C VAL A 132 -14.88 -1.37 -15.68
N ALA A 133 -15.47 -0.86 -14.62
CA ALA A 133 -16.86 -1.10 -14.24
C ALA A 133 -17.38 0.06 -13.37
N ARG A 134 -18.69 0.11 -13.17
CA ARG A 134 -19.28 0.96 -12.13
C ARG A 134 -19.04 0.29 -10.79
N GLN A 135 -18.11 0.86 -10.02
CA GLN A 135 -17.68 0.35 -8.72
C GLN A 135 -17.31 1.51 -7.80
N TYR A 136 -17.16 1.24 -6.51
CA TYR A 136 -16.74 2.27 -5.56
C TYR A 136 -15.33 2.78 -5.93
N CYS A 137 -15.22 4.07 -6.08
CA CYS A 137 -13.98 4.78 -6.36
C CYS A 137 -13.56 5.58 -5.13
N GLY A 138 -12.58 5.08 -4.35
CA GLY A 138 -12.11 5.71 -3.13
C GLY A 138 -11.66 7.16 -3.35
N THR A 139 -11.02 7.45 -4.48
CA THR A 139 -10.58 8.81 -4.86
C THR A 139 -11.75 9.82 -4.93
N LEU A 140 -12.96 9.37 -5.27
CA LEU A 140 -14.16 10.22 -5.37
C LEU A 140 -15.15 10.01 -4.22
N GLY A 141 -14.95 9.02 -3.36
CA GLY A 141 -15.88 8.67 -2.28
C GLY A 141 -17.26 8.18 -2.75
N LYS A 142 -17.41 7.75 -4.00
CA LYS A 142 -18.69 7.33 -4.59
C LYS A 142 -18.54 6.22 -5.62
N VAL A 143 -19.65 5.61 -6.02
CA VAL A 143 -19.69 4.65 -7.14
C VAL A 143 -19.56 5.41 -8.45
N GLU A 144 -18.51 5.08 -9.22
CA GLU A 144 -18.21 5.72 -10.49
C GLU A 144 -17.67 4.70 -11.50
N ASN A 145 -17.64 5.07 -12.80
CA ASN A 145 -17.01 4.27 -13.84
C ASN A 145 -15.48 4.39 -13.71
N CYS A 146 -14.84 3.39 -13.15
CA CYS A 146 -13.42 3.43 -12.83
C CYS A 146 -12.73 2.07 -12.96
N GLN A 147 -11.41 2.10 -13.00
CA GLN A 147 -10.53 0.97 -12.69
C GLN A 147 -10.07 1.12 -11.24
N VAL A 148 -9.75 0.01 -10.58
CA VAL A 148 -9.15 0.01 -9.25
C VAL A 148 -7.89 -0.84 -9.28
N GLY A 149 -6.79 -0.27 -8.83
CA GLY A 149 -5.54 -0.98 -8.58
C GLY A 149 -5.37 -1.21 -7.08
N VAL A 150 -4.94 -2.42 -6.70
CA VAL A 150 -4.49 -2.77 -5.35
C VAL A 150 -2.98 -2.72 -5.34
N PHE A 151 -2.40 -2.10 -4.34
CA PHE A 151 -0.96 -1.86 -4.26
C PHE A 151 -0.38 -2.33 -2.92
N ALA A 152 0.85 -2.80 -2.96
CA ALA A 152 1.69 -2.94 -1.79
C ALA A 152 2.68 -1.77 -1.75
N GLY A 153 2.74 -1.09 -0.62
CA GLY A 153 3.75 -0.09 -0.31
C GLY A 153 4.74 -0.64 0.71
N TYR A 154 5.97 -0.16 0.66
CA TYR A 154 7.00 -0.39 1.66
C TYR A 154 7.40 0.95 2.28
N ALA A 155 7.53 0.99 3.59
CA ALA A 155 8.05 2.16 4.30
C ALA A 155 9.01 1.76 5.40
N SER A 156 10.03 2.59 5.62
CA SER A 156 11.01 2.47 6.70
C SER A 156 11.40 3.86 7.20
N ARG A 157 12.38 3.93 8.09
CA ARG A 157 13.01 5.22 8.48
C ARG A 157 13.72 5.90 7.32
N HIS A 158 14.04 5.17 6.26
CA HIS A 158 14.82 5.67 5.12
C HIS A 158 13.96 6.25 4.01
N GLY A 159 12.69 5.83 3.89
CA GLY A 159 11.80 6.29 2.84
C GLY A 159 10.55 5.44 2.67
N TYR A 160 9.83 5.68 1.58
CA TYR A 160 8.65 4.91 1.22
C TYR A 160 8.53 4.79 -0.30
N ALA A 161 7.99 3.68 -0.76
CA ALA A 161 7.73 3.42 -2.18
C ALA A 161 6.57 2.42 -2.35
N LEU A 162 5.89 2.46 -3.49
CA LEU A 162 5.05 1.34 -3.93
C LEU A 162 5.97 0.23 -4.44
N VAL A 163 5.74 -1.00 -4.01
CA VAL A 163 6.62 -2.14 -4.36
C VAL A 163 5.94 -3.22 -5.19
N ASP A 164 4.62 -3.34 -5.14
CA ASP A 164 3.87 -4.24 -6.02
C ASP A 164 2.48 -3.68 -6.33
N LYS A 165 1.82 -4.23 -7.35
CA LYS A 165 0.53 -3.78 -7.86
C LYS A 165 -0.25 -4.93 -8.47
N ARG A 166 -1.58 -4.89 -8.34
CA ARG A 166 -2.52 -5.80 -9.03
C ARG A 166 -3.72 -5.02 -9.52
N LEU A 167 -4.13 -5.26 -10.76
CA LEU A 167 -5.39 -4.71 -11.27
C LEU A 167 -6.56 -5.53 -10.73
N PHE A 168 -7.49 -4.87 -10.05
CA PHE A 168 -8.72 -5.50 -9.63
C PHE A 168 -9.68 -5.64 -10.82
N LEU A 169 -10.08 -6.85 -11.13
CA LEU A 169 -11.12 -7.18 -12.11
C LEU A 169 -12.40 -7.52 -11.35
N PRO A 170 -13.40 -6.62 -11.32
CA PRO A 170 -14.65 -6.87 -10.60
C PRO A 170 -15.35 -8.14 -11.07
N GLU A 171 -16.17 -8.75 -10.23
CA GLU A 171 -16.86 -10.02 -10.49
C GLU A 171 -17.61 -10.04 -11.83
N VAL A 172 -18.20 -8.90 -12.24
CA VAL A 172 -18.88 -8.76 -13.53
C VAL A 172 -17.95 -9.08 -14.72
N TRP A 173 -16.65 -8.88 -14.60
CA TRP A 173 -15.67 -9.19 -15.64
C TRP A 173 -15.56 -10.70 -15.92
N TRP A 174 -15.99 -11.54 -14.99
CA TRP A 174 -15.90 -13.00 -15.07
C TRP A 174 -17.18 -13.65 -15.60
N THR A 175 -18.22 -12.86 -15.88
CA THR A 175 -19.45 -13.32 -16.51
C THR A 175 -19.25 -13.53 -18.03
N ASP A 176 -20.16 -14.32 -18.66
CA ASP A 176 -20.17 -14.55 -20.11
C ASP A 176 -20.35 -13.24 -20.90
N ALA A 177 -21.12 -12.30 -20.36
CA ALA A 177 -21.33 -10.98 -20.98
C ALA A 177 -20.02 -10.20 -21.18
N TYR A 178 -18.98 -10.47 -20.40
CA TYR A 178 -17.68 -9.82 -20.50
C TYR A 178 -16.61 -10.68 -21.19
N ALA A 179 -16.93 -11.90 -21.65
CA ALA A 179 -15.96 -12.79 -22.30
C ALA A 179 -15.26 -12.11 -23.51
N ALA A 180 -16.03 -11.48 -24.40
CA ALA A 180 -15.48 -10.75 -25.55
C ALA A 180 -14.61 -9.54 -25.13
N ARG A 181 -14.87 -8.92 -23.98
CA ARG A 181 -14.02 -7.85 -23.42
C ARG A 181 -12.73 -8.38 -22.87
N ARG A 182 -12.76 -9.49 -22.11
CA ARG A 182 -11.53 -10.15 -21.61
C ARG A 182 -10.59 -10.45 -22.77
N THR A 183 -11.12 -11.05 -23.84
CA THR A 183 -10.33 -11.35 -25.05
C THR A 183 -9.75 -10.09 -25.70
N ARG A 184 -10.54 -9.03 -25.90
CA ARG A 184 -10.07 -7.77 -26.49
C ARG A 184 -9.04 -7.03 -25.64
N CYS A 185 -9.15 -7.16 -24.32
CA CYS A 185 -8.22 -6.57 -23.38
C CYS A 185 -7.00 -7.46 -23.10
N TYR A 186 -6.91 -8.62 -23.73
CA TYR A 186 -5.84 -9.60 -23.52
C TYR A 186 -5.66 -9.94 -22.03
N VAL A 187 -6.78 -10.16 -21.32
CA VAL A 187 -6.73 -10.67 -19.96
C VAL A 187 -6.19 -12.10 -20.01
N PRO A 188 -5.14 -12.45 -19.26
CA PRO A 188 -4.59 -13.79 -19.26
C PRO A 188 -5.65 -14.84 -18.92
N PRO A 189 -5.75 -15.94 -19.68
CA PRO A 189 -6.83 -16.93 -19.52
C PRO A 189 -6.75 -17.72 -18.21
N GLU A 190 -5.59 -17.79 -17.60
CA GLU A 190 -5.33 -18.45 -16.32
C GLU A 190 -5.83 -17.64 -15.12
N LEU A 191 -6.08 -16.34 -15.29
CA LEU A 191 -6.61 -15.51 -14.21
C LEU A 191 -8.05 -15.90 -13.88
N THR A 192 -8.35 -15.89 -12.60
CA THR A 192 -9.68 -16.10 -12.04
C THR A 192 -10.07 -14.90 -11.19
N PHE A 193 -11.34 -14.84 -10.78
CA PHE A 193 -11.78 -13.79 -9.86
C PHE A 193 -11.02 -13.87 -8.54
N GLN A 194 -10.51 -12.74 -8.14
CA GLN A 194 -9.93 -12.51 -6.81
C GLN A 194 -10.49 -11.23 -6.23
N SER A 195 -10.87 -11.27 -4.97
CA SER A 195 -11.21 -10.06 -4.22
C SER A 195 -9.97 -9.20 -3.98
N LYS A 196 -10.15 -7.91 -3.66
CA LYS A 196 -9.02 -7.03 -3.37
C LYS A 196 -8.13 -7.56 -2.23
N PRO A 197 -8.69 -8.06 -1.10
CA PRO A 197 -7.87 -8.69 -0.06
C PRO A 197 -7.10 -9.93 -0.53
N GLN A 198 -7.68 -10.76 -1.41
CA GLN A 198 -6.95 -11.90 -1.98
C GLN A 198 -5.79 -11.46 -2.88
N LEU A 199 -5.97 -10.37 -3.66
CA LEU A 199 -4.87 -9.77 -4.43
C LEU A 199 -3.76 -9.25 -3.51
N ALA A 200 -4.10 -8.61 -2.39
CA ALA A 200 -3.14 -8.14 -1.39
C ALA A 200 -2.42 -9.31 -0.71
N ALA A 201 -3.15 -10.37 -0.36
CA ALA A 201 -2.57 -11.60 0.21
C ALA A 201 -1.56 -12.24 -0.74
N ALA A 202 -1.89 -12.32 -2.04
CA ALA A 202 -0.97 -12.86 -3.05
C ALA A 202 0.30 -12.00 -3.19
N MET A 203 0.19 -10.66 -3.17
CA MET A 203 1.37 -9.77 -3.17
C MET A 203 2.23 -9.98 -1.91
N LEU A 204 1.61 -10.05 -0.73
CA LEU A 204 2.33 -10.31 0.53
C LEU A 204 3.09 -11.64 0.48
N GLN A 205 2.44 -12.71 0.00
CA GLN A 205 3.07 -14.02 -0.15
C GLN A 205 4.26 -13.99 -1.11
N THR A 206 4.13 -13.27 -2.24
CA THR A 206 5.22 -13.08 -3.20
C THR A 206 6.40 -12.36 -2.55
N ILE A 207 6.17 -11.22 -1.90
CA ILE A 207 7.21 -10.42 -1.24
C ILE A 207 7.90 -11.21 -0.12
N ALA A 208 7.12 -11.93 0.70
CA ALA A 208 7.65 -12.76 1.77
C ALA A 208 8.48 -13.95 1.24
N HIS A 209 8.04 -14.57 0.13
CA HIS A 209 8.75 -15.68 -0.50
C HIS A 209 10.08 -15.21 -1.14
N GLU A 210 10.08 -14.07 -1.80
CA GLU A 210 11.29 -13.47 -2.37
C GLU A 210 12.32 -13.12 -1.30
N GLY A 211 11.88 -12.69 -0.11
CA GLY A 211 12.74 -12.41 1.03
C GLY A 211 13.72 -11.24 0.84
N LEU A 212 13.54 -10.41 -0.18
CA LEU A 212 14.41 -9.27 -0.48
C LEU A 212 14.12 -8.08 0.43
N LEU A 213 12.83 -7.74 0.60
CA LEU A 213 12.39 -6.61 1.42
C LEU A 213 12.30 -7.06 2.89
N PRO A 214 13.15 -6.55 3.80
CA PRO A 214 13.03 -6.84 5.21
C PRO A 214 11.82 -6.10 5.78
N PHE A 215 10.93 -6.80 6.47
CA PHE A 215 9.79 -6.18 7.15
C PHE A 215 9.41 -6.96 8.40
N THR A 216 8.95 -6.22 9.41
CA THR A 216 8.42 -6.77 10.67
C THR A 216 6.94 -6.41 10.83
N TYR A 217 6.45 -5.42 10.09
CA TYR A 217 5.10 -4.90 10.27
C TYR A 217 4.28 -4.95 8.99
N VAL A 218 2.97 -5.20 9.16
CA VAL A 218 1.97 -5.09 8.08
C VAL A 218 0.83 -4.20 8.56
N VAL A 219 0.49 -3.18 7.77
CA VAL A 219 -0.63 -2.28 8.05
C VAL A 219 -1.59 -2.24 6.87
N ALA A 220 -2.89 -2.20 7.15
CA ALA A 220 -3.94 -2.12 6.13
C ALA A 220 -5.22 -1.49 6.70
N ASP A 221 -6.13 -1.12 5.80
CA ASP A 221 -7.43 -0.57 6.19
C ASP A 221 -8.47 -1.64 6.58
N CYS A 222 -9.73 -1.21 6.81
CA CYS A 222 -10.82 -2.10 7.21
C CYS A 222 -11.17 -3.17 6.17
N LEU A 223 -10.96 -2.92 4.88
CA LEU A 223 -11.27 -3.88 3.83
C LEU A 223 -10.42 -5.13 3.98
N TYR A 224 -9.14 -4.93 4.25
CA TYR A 224 -8.16 -6.01 4.44
C TYR A 224 -8.21 -6.57 5.85
N GLY A 225 -8.38 -5.70 6.86
CA GLY A 225 -8.45 -6.10 8.27
C GLY A 225 -9.64 -6.98 8.64
N ASN A 226 -10.69 -7.00 7.82
CA ASN A 226 -11.85 -7.89 7.95
C ASN A 226 -11.78 -9.17 7.10
N SER A 227 -10.73 -9.32 6.28
CA SER A 227 -10.62 -10.45 5.37
C SER A 227 -9.84 -11.60 6.00
N PRO A 228 -10.45 -12.77 6.19
CA PRO A 228 -9.71 -13.96 6.62
C PRO A 228 -8.56 -14.30 5.70
N ASP A 229 -8.77 -14.26 4.36
CA ASP A 229 -7.73 -14.59 3.38
C ASP A 229 -6.48 -13.73 3.55
N PHE A 230 -6.65 -12.43 3.82
CA PHE A 230 -5.52 -11.52 4.04
C PHE A 230 -4.86 -11.77 5.40
N LEU A 231 -5.65 -11.93 6.46
CA LEU A 231 -5.11 -12.16 7.81
C LEU A 231 -4.38 -13.51 7.91
N ASP A 232 -4.90 -14.56 7.26
CA ASP A 232 -4.26 -15.88 7.21
C ASP A 232 -2.91 -15.80 6.45
N ALA A 233 -2.83 -15.01 5.38
CA ALA A 233 -1.57 -14.77 4.66
C ALA A 233 -0.54 -14.03 5.52
N VAL A 234 -0.98 -13.06 6.33
CA VAL A 234 -0.08 -12.36 7.27
C VAL A 234 0.36 -13.31 8.39
N ASP A 235 -0.54 -14.13 8.93
CA ASP A 235 -0.22 -15.09 9.99
C ASP A 235 0.76 -16.18 9.54
N ALA A 236 0.79 -16.48 8.25
CA ALA A 236 1.80 -17.37 7.66
C ALA A 236 3.20 -16.76 7.65
N CYS A 237 3.34 -15.42 7.77
CA CYS A 237 4.61 -14.73 7.87
C CYS A 237 5.10 -14.73 9.33
N VAL A 238 6.03 -15.60 9.66
CA VAL A 238 6.53 -15.76 11.04
C VAL A 238 7.17 -14.48 11.57
N GLY A 239 6.76 -14.05 12.76
CA GLY A 239 7.32 -12.87 13.43
C GLY A 239 6.73 -11.53 12.99
N VAL A 240 5.80 -11.52 12.04
CA VAL A 240 5.17 -10.30 11.56
C VAL A 240 4.08 -9.81 12.51
N THR A 241 4.15 -8.52 12.81
CA THR A 241 3.17 -7.80 13.64
C THR A 241 2.23 -7.00 12.74
N THR A 242 0.93 -7.11 12.99
CA THR A 242 -0.09 -6.35 12.25
C THR A 242 -0.58 -5.14 13.03
N LEU A 243 -1.01 -4.10 12.30
CA LEU A 243 -1.98 -3.12 12.77
C LEU A 243 -2.99 -2.86 11.65
N VAL A 244 -4.15 -3.48 11.73
CA VAL A 244 -5.19 -3.39 10.71
C VAL A 244 -6.43 -2.70 11.25
N ALA A 245 -7.00 -1.79 10.45
CA ALA A 245 -8.23 -1.11 10.86
C ALA A 245 -9.43 -2.08 10.83
N ILE A 246 -10.38 -1.85 11.73
CA ILE A 246 -11.61 -2.65 11.86
C ILE A 246 -12.83 -1.74 12.04
N PRO A 247 -14.04 -2.18 11.68
CA PRO A 247 -15.26 -1.46 11.93
C PRO A 247 -15.59 -1.29 13.43
N ALA A 248 -16.31 -0.23 13.76
CA ALA A 248 -16.73 0.10 15.13
C ALA A 248 -17.65 -0.95 15.77
N ASP A 249 -18.38 -1.70 14.97
CA ASP A 249 -19.33 -2.74 15.39
C ASP A 249 -18.69 -4.13 15.52
N THR A 250 -17.38 -4.26 15.21
CA THR A 250 -16.62 -5.51 15.40
C THR A 250 -16.83 -6.04 16.83
N ARG A 251 -17.21 -7.32 16.92
CA ARG A 251 -17.59 -7.95 18.20
C ARG A 251 -16.37 -8.55 18.90
N CYS A 252 -16.31 -8.37 20.21
CA CYS A 252 -15.23 -8.92 21.03
C CYS A 252 -15.67 -9.17 22.49
N TRP A 253 -14.86 -9.92 23.21
CA TRP A 253 -14.94 -10.07 24.67
C TRP A 253 -13.70 -9.48 25.33
N LEU A 254 -13.88 -8.82 26.49
CA LEU A 254 -12.76 -8.37 27.32
C LEU A 254 -11.99 -9.52 27.97
N GLN A 255 -12.69 -10.61 28.26
CA GLN A 255 -12.10 -11.86 28.76
C GLN A 255 -12.50 -12.99 27.84
N ARG A 256 -11.55 -13.85 27.48
CA ARG A 256 -11.82 -14.99 26.59
C ARG A 256 -12.83 -15.93 27.25
N PRO A 257 -13.99 -16.18 26.62
CA PRO A 257 -14.94 -17.16 27.15
C PRO A 257 -14.40 -18.58 26.95
N ARG A 258 -14.81 -19.48 27.84
CA ARG A 258 -14.55 -20.91 27.70
C ARG A 258 -15.51 -21.50 26.67
N THR A 259 -15.01 -22.41 25.85
CA THR A 259 -15.79 -23.14 24.85
C THR A 259 -15.74 -24.63 25.12
N GLU A 260 -16.80 -25.35 24.76
CA GLU A 260 -16.89 -26.80 24.82
C GLU A 260 -17.52 -27.34 23.53
N ASP A 261 -17.16 -28.56 23.17
CA ASP A 261 -17.78 -29.26 22.04
C ASP A 261 -19.11 -29.87 22.49
N GLN A 262 -20.19 -29.41 21.89
CA GLN A 262 -21.54 -29.94 22.11
C GLN A 262 -21.94 -30.86 20.95
N THR A 263 -22.21 -32.12 21.26
CA THR A 263 -22.73 -33.09 20.30
C THR A 263 -24.24 -32.93 20.13
N TYR A 264 -24.73 -33.07 18.90
CA TYR A 264 -26.13 -33.02 18.55
C TYR A 264 -26.44 -33.98 17.38
N MET A 265 -27.68 -34.44 17.29
CA MET A 265 -28.14 -35.25 16.18
C MET A 265 -28.65 -34.34 15.05
N TYR A 266 -28.19 -34.59 13.84
CA TYR A 266 -28.69 -33.93 12.64
C TYR A 266 -28.80 -34.94 11.50
N GLN A 267 -30.02 -35.11 10.97
CA GLN A 267 -30.34 -36.08 9.89
C GLN A 267 -29.82 -37.51 10.16
N GLY A 268 -29.96 -37.97 11.41
CA GLY A 268 -29.54 -39.31 11.81
C GLY A 268 -28.02 -39.48 12.06
N ALA A 269 -27.22 -38.45 11.89
CA ALA A 269 -25.79 -38.46 12.18
C ALA A 269 -25.45 -37.63 13.44
N VAL A 270 -24.54 -38.12 14.26
CA VAL A 270 -23.96 -37.36 15.38
C VAL A 270 -23.02 -36.31 14.83
N ARG A 271 -23.27 -35.05 15.16
CA ARG A 271 -22.39 -33.92 14.81
C ARG A 271 -21.94 -33.22 16.07
N SER A 272 -20.80 -32.55 16.02
CA SER A 272 -20.28 -31.72 17.08
C SER A 272 -20.18 -30.27 16.61
N LYS A 273 -20.46 -29.32 17.50
CA LYS A 273 -20.20 -27.88 17.31
C LYS A 273 -19.62 -27.31 18.59
N GLN A 274 -18.70 -26.37 18.43
CA GLN A 274 -18.16 -25.60 19.54
C GLN A 274 -19.20 -24.56 20.01
N VAL A 275 -19.38 -24.44 21.32
CA VAL A 275 -20.28 -23.49 21.96
C VAL A 275 -19.60 -22.77 23.11
N VAL A 276 -19.99 -21.51 23.35
CA VAL A 276 -19.53 -20.75 24.50
C VAL A 276 -20.30 -21.18 25.76
N VAL A 277 -19.59 -21.54 26.80
CA VAL A 277 -20.19 -22.06 28.06
C VAL A 277 -20.00 -21.15 29.27
N ALA A 278 -18.87 -20.39 29.35
CA ALA A 278 -18.61 -19.49 30.48
C ALA A 278 -17.53 -18.43 30.13
N PRO A 279 -17.62 -17.20 30.63
CA PRO A 279 -18.88 -16.61 31.09
C PRO A 279 -19.86 -16.46 29.92
N ARG A 280 -21.15 -16.56 30.18
CA ARG A 280 -22.22 -16.38 29.17
C ARG A 280 -22.45 -14.92 28.80
N THR A 281 -21.45 -14.07 28.97
CA THR A 281 -21.54 -12.66 28.57
C THR A 281 -21.53 -12.58 27.05
N ALA A 282 -22.51 -11.89 26.49
CA ALA A 282 -22.54 -11.60 25.06
C ALA A 282 -21.31 -10.76 24.67
N PRO A 283 -20.73 -10.99 23.47
CA PRO A 283 -19.68 -10.11 22.98
C PRO A 283 -20.22 -8.70 22.77
N CYS A 284 -19.42 -7.69 23.12
CA CYS A 284 -19.76 -6.27 22.88
C CYS A 284 -19.03 -5.76 21.64
N SER A 285 -19.42 -4.60 21.13
CA SER A 285 -18.69 -3.93 20.05
C SER A 285 -17.41 -3.28 20.57
N VAL A 286 -16.41 -3.14 19.70
CA VAL A 286 -15.18 -2.41 20.05
C VAL A 286 -15.46 -0.93 20.40
N ALA A 287 -16.50 -0.33 19.83
CA ALA A 287 -16.98 0.99 20.20
C ALA A 287 -17.49 1.03 21.65
N ALA A 288 -18.22 0.01 22.11
CA ALA A 288 -18.65 -0.10 23.49
C ALA A 288 -17.46 -0.27 24.46
N VAL A 289 -16.44 -1.03 24.06
CA VAL A 289 -15.18 -1.13 24.82
C VAL A 289 -14.55 0.26 24.96
N ALA A 290 -14.38 0.99 23.85
CA ALA A 290 -13.80 2.35 23.87
C ALA A 290 -14.54 3.31 24.78
N ALA A 291 -15.89 3.27 24.75
CA ALA A 291 -16.74 4.11 25.61
C ALA A 291 -16.63 3.76 27.11
N SER A 292 -16.27 2.52 27.44
CA SER A 292 -16.11 2.06 28.82
C SER A 292 -14.75 2.33 29.43
N LEU A 293 -13.74 2.73 28.62
CA LEU A 293 -12.39 2.96 29.09
C LEU A 293 -12.32 4.23 29.99
N PRO A 294 -11.68 4.15 31.17
CA PRO A 294 -11.50 5.31 32.02
C PRO A 294 -10.55 6.33 31.38
N ALA A 295 -10.67 7.60 31.78
CA ALA A 295 -9.83 8.69 31.25
C ALA A 295 -8.32 8.40 31.42
N SER A 296 -7.91 7.68 32.45
CA SER A 296 -6.52 7.28 32.68
C SER A 296 -5.95 6.31 31.66
N SER A 297 -6.79 5.68 30.84
CA SER A 297 -6.36 4.77 29.75
C SER A 297 -5.98 5.50 28.47
N TRP A 298 -6.23 6.81 28.39
CA TRP A 298 -6.00 7.61 27.20
C TRP A 298 -4.73 8.45 27.28
N TYR A 299 -3.93 8.39 26.22
CA TYR A 299 -2.65 9.08 26.11
C TYR A 299 -2.61 9.90 24.84
N GLN A 300 -2.40 11.22 24.96
CA GLN A 300 -2.17 12.05 23.78
C GLN A 300 -0.80 11.78 23.18
N ARG A 301 -0.75 11.61 21.88
CA ARG A 301 0.48 11.32 21.12
C ARG A 301 0.44 12.03 19.77
N THR A 302 1.56 12.65 19.42
CA THR A 302 1.79 13.18 18.06
C THR A 302 2.11 12.03 17.13
N VAL A 303 1.43 11.98 15.99
CA VAL A 303 1.58 10.95 14.95
C VAL A 303 2.50 11.45 13.84
N SER A 304 2.41 12.73 13.50
CA SER A 304 3.22 13.36 12.44
C SER A 304 3.27 14.88 12.65
N GLU A 305 4.26 15.52 12.03
CA GLU A 305 4.27 16.97 11.85
C GLU A 305 3.47 17.34 10.59
N GLY A 306 2.50 18.19 10.72
CA GLY A 306 1.72 18.74 9.62
C GLY A 306 2.15 20.17 9.30
N THR A 307 1.72 20.68 8.15
CA THR A 307 1.98 22.09 7.73
C THR A 307 1.43 23.13 8.69
N LYS A 308 0.44 22.76 9.51
CA LYS A 308 -0.21 23.61 10.53
C LYS A 308 0.21 23.27 11.97
N GLY A 309 1.26 22.49 12.15
CA GLY A 309 1.77 22.02 13.45
C GLY A 309 1.53 20.52 13.67
N PRO A 310 1.89 20.01 14.87
CA PRO A 310 1.86 18.58 15.15
C PRO A 310 0.44 18.01 15.10
N ILE A 311 0.28 16.89 14.39
CA ILE A 311 -0.96 16.13 14.31
C ILE A 311 -1.03 15.18 15.49
N THR A 312 -1.87 15.52 16.47
CA THR A 312 -1.97 14.82 17.76
C THR A 312 -3.35 14.15 17.91
N TYR A 313 -3.35 12.94 18.44
CA TYR A 313 -4.54 12.15 18.77
C TYR A 313 -4.46 11.62 20.19
N ALA A 314 -5.61 11.27 20.77
CA ALA A 314 -5.64 10.45 21.97
C ALA A 314 -5.67 8.96 21.59
N PHE A 315 -4.83 8.17 22.25
CA PHE A 315 -4.74 6.73 22.03
C PHE A 315 -5.06 5.96 23.29
N ALA A 316 -5.78 4.85 23.14
CA ALA A 316 -5.97 3.86 24.16
C ALA A 316 -5.75 2.47 23.58
N ARG A 317 -5.45 1.48 24.43
CA ARG A 317 -5.34 0.08 24.04
C ARG A 317 -5.91 -0.86 25.08
N GLN A 318 -6.50 -1.96 24.63
CA GLN A 318 -7.09 -2.98 25.48
C GLN A 318 -6.85 -4.36 24.87
N ARG A 319 -6.51 -5.37 25.69
CA ARG A 319 -6.52 -6.76 25.20
C ARG A 319 -7.95 -7.24 25.13
N VAL A 320 -8.31 -7.80 23.97
CA VAL A 320 -9.65 -8.33 23.70
C VAL A 320 -9.54 -9.67 22.99
N THR A 321 -10.58 -10.48 23.04
CA THR A 321 -10.74 -11.68 22.22
C THR A 321 -11.81 -11.38 21.16
N LEU A 322 -11.46 -11.44 19.89
CA LEU A 322 -12.43 -11.22 18.80
C LEU A 322 -13.48 -12.31 18.79
N CYS A 323 -14.67 -11.94 18.31
CA CYS A 323 -15.79 -12.83 18.11
C CYS A 323 -16.04 -13.03 16.62
N LYS A 324 -15.92 -14.27 16.16
CA LYS A 324 -16.28 -14.68 14.80
C LYS A 324 -17.29 -15.81 14.87
N ASP A 325 -18.41 -15.63 14.19
CA ASP A 325 -19.51 -16.63 14.17
C ASP A 325 -19.98 -17.07 15.57
N GLY A 326 -19.92 -16.14 16.55
CA GLY A 326 -20.31 -16.41 17.94
C GLY A 326 -19.26 -17.16 18.77
N LEU A 327 -18.07 -17.43 18.22
CA LEU A 327 -16.97 -18.14 18.87
C LEU A 327 -15.77 -17.20 19.13
N PRO A 328 -14.98 -17.45 20.19
CA PRO A 328 -13.79 -16.67 20.50
C PRO A 328 -12.62 -17.05 19.60
N GLU A 329 -12.08 -16.09 18.89
CA GLU A 329 -10.81 -16.19 18.17
C GLU A 329 -9.61 -15.99 19.12
N ARG A 330 -8.45 -15.71 18.55
CA ARG A 330 -7.23 -15.38 19.30
C ARG A 330 -7.35 -14.05 20.05
N PRO A 331 -6.65 -13.89 21.19
CA PRO A 331 -6.53 -12.60 21.85
C PRO A 331 -5.66 -11.64 21.03
N VAL A 332 -6.15 -10.41 20.86
CA VAL A 332 -5.46 -9.35 20.11
C VAL A 332 -5.40 -8.07 20.95
N TRP A 333 -4.55 -7.13 20.55
CA TRP A 333 -4.69 -5.75 20.97
C TRP A 333 -5.81 -5.08 20.18
N LEU A 334 -6.77 -4.47 20.86
CA LEU A 334 -7.62 -3.41 20.34
C LEU A 334 -6.89 -2.08 20.61
N VAL A 335 -6.59 -1.33 19.56
CA VAL A 335 -6.00 0.01 19.63
C VAL A 335 -7.05 0.99 19.15
N ILE A 336 -7.28 2.06 19.94
CA ILE A 336 -8.26 3.10 19.64
C ILE A 336 -7.50 4.40 19.45
N LYS A 337 -7.77 5.08 18.33
CA LYS A 337 -7.24 6.40 17.98
C LYS A 337 -8.40 7.37 17.92
N ARG A 338 -8.37 8.42 18.73
CA ARG A 338 -9.43 9.43 18.89
C ARG A 338 -8.94 10.79 18.44
N THR A 339 -9.70 11.48 17.59
CA THR A 339 -9.45 12.88 17.26
C THR A 339 -9.63 13.76 18.50
N LEU A 340 -8.86 14.86 18.56
CA LEU A 340 -9.02 15.88 19.60
C LEU A 340 -10.00 16.94 19.11
N GLY A 341 -10.83 17.49 20.02
CA GLY A 341 -11.79 18.53 19.70
C GLY A 341 -13.15 18.33 20.36
N THR A 342 -14.14 19.11 19.95
CA THR A 342 -15.50 19.11 20.53
C THR A 342 -16.33 17.91 20.11
N GLU A 343 -16.07 17.37 18.91
CA GLU A 343 -16.74 16.17 18.37
C GLU A 343 -15.70 15.11 18.01
N PRO A 344 -15.17 14.38 19.01
CA PRO A 344 -14.14 13.38 18.76
C PRO A 344 -14.69 12.19 17.97
N THR A 345 -13.90 11.72 17.01
CA THR A 345 -14.19 10.50 16.23
C THR A 345 -13.17 9.43 16.56
N ASP A 346 -13.62 8.19 16.66
CA ASP A 346 -12.77 7.03 16.96
C ASP A 346 -12.48 6.21 15.72
N SER A 347 -11.21 5.80 15.58
CA SER A 347 -10.76 4.76 14.66
C SER A 347 -10.28 3.57 15.47
N TYR A 348 -10.60 2.36 15.00
CA TYR A 348 -10.33 1.12 15.70
C TYR A 348 -9.38 0.25 14.89
N TYR A 349 -8.43 -0.36 15.57
CA TYR A 349 -7.45 -1.25 14.97
C TYR A 349 -7.28 -2.51 15.81
N THR A 350 -6.95 -3.62 15.17
CA THR A 350 -6.47 -4.82 15.86
C THR A 350 -5.02 -5.10 15.52
N SER A 351 -4.33 -5.74 16.49
CA SER A 351 -2.94 -6.15 16.33
C SER A 351 -2.68 -7.47 17.03
N ASN A 352 -1.93 -8.36 16.35
CA ASN A 352 -1.43 -9.62 16.91
C ASN A 352 -0.15 -9.43 17.75
N ALA A 353 0.29 -8.20 17.96
CA ALA A 353 1.52 -7.85 18.67
C ALA A 353 1.63 -8.53 20.03
N PRO A 354 2.85 -8.87 20.48
CA PRO A 354 3.13 -9.35 21.83
C PRO A 354 2.56 -8.44 22.93
N VAL A 355 2.27 -9.00 24.10
CA VAL A 355 1.72 -8.24 25.23
C VAL A 355 2.68 -7.12 25.67
N SER A 356 3.98 -7.33 25.53
CA SER A 356 5.04 -6.37 25.87
C SER A 356 5.15 -5.18 24.91
N THR A 357 4.49 -5.22 23.74
CA THR A 357 4.62 -4.16 22.73
C THR A 357 4.15 -2.81 23.29
N PRO A 358 4.97 -1.77 23.27
CA PRO A 358 4.63 -0.49 23.83
C PRO A 358 3.59 0.26 22.96
N LEU A 359 2.80 1.16 23.59
CA LEU A 359 1.79 1.95 22.88
C LEU A 359 2.40 2.77 21.72
N ARG A 360 3.62 3.27 21.88
CA ARG A 360 4.31 4.05 20.84
C ARG A 360 4.43 3.32 19.51
N THR A 361 4.59 2.00 19.51
CA THR A 361 4.63 1.19 18.28
C THR A 361 3.30 1.28 17.52
N PHE A 362 2.17 1.16 18.20
CA PHE A 362 0.85 1.29 17.58
C PHE A 362 0.57 2.71 17.08
N VAL A 363 1.02 3.73 17.83
CA VAL A 363 0.94 5.13 17.40
C VAL A 363 1.69 5.32 16.10
N TRP A 364 2.93 4.85 16.02
CA TRP A 364 3.76 4.91 14.82
C TRP A 364 3.12 4.17 13.66
N LEU A 365 2.71 2.91 13.83
CA LEU A 365 2.07 2.12 12.78
C LEU A 365 0.76 2.76 12.28
N SER A 366 -0.01 3.40 13.16
CA SER A 366 -1.24 4.11 12.76
C SER A 366 -0.98 5.35 11.91
N GLY A 367 0.23 5.90 12.01
CA GLY A 367 0.66 7.06 11.23
C GLY A 367 1.32 6.68 9.91
N ILE A 368 2.10 5.60 9.89
CA ILE A 368 2.92 5.25 8.71
C ILE A 368 2.07 4.87 7.48
N ARG A 369 0.83 4.41 7.68
CA ARG A 369 -0.10 4.11 6.57
C ARG A 369 -0.31 5.28 5.61
N TRP A 370 -0.16 6.53 6.11
CA TRP A 370 -0.21 7.71 5.26
C TRP A 370 0.81 7.67 4.11
N ALA A 371 1.92 6.95 4.26
CA ALA A 371 2.95 6.88 3.22
C ALA A 371 2.44 6.26 1.91
N VAL A 372 1.53 5.28 1.95
CA VAL A 372 0.93 4.72 0.72
C VAL A 372 0.00 5.72 0.03
N GLU A 373 -0.75 6.50 0.81
CA GLU A 373 -1.62 7.57 0.29
C GLU A 373 -0.76 8.66 -0.38
N GLN A 374 0.39 8.99 0.22
CA GLN A 374 1.36 9.94 -0.35
C GLN A 374 1.96 9.43 -1.67
N CYS A 375 2.32 8.14 -1.75
CA CYS A 375 2.74 7.54 -3.03
C CYS A 375 1.68 7.70 -4.12
N PHE A 376 0.39 7.53 -3.78
CA PHE A 376 -0.70 7.73 -4.75
C PHE A 376 -0.86 9.19 -5.16
N GLU A 377 -0.75 10.12 -4.22
CA GLU A 377 -0.81 11.55 -4.50
C GLU A 377 0.33 11.97 -5.43
N GLU A 378 1.58 11.69 -5.04
CA GLU A 378 2.77 12.01 -5.83
C GLU A 378 2.76 11.32 -7.20
N GLY A 379 2.41 10.03 -7.26
CA GLY A 379 2.28 9.31 -8.52
C GLY A 379 1.23 9.92 -9.47
N LYS A 380 0.10 10.38 -8.94
CA LYS A 380 -0.98 11.00 -9.75
C LYS A 380 -0.66 12.43 -10.16
N THR A 381 -0.12 13.25 -9.26
CA THR A 381 0.16 14.68 -9.52
C THR A 381 1.44 14.86 -10.33
N GLU A 382 2.51 14.15 -9.96
CA GLU A 382 3.83 14.40 -10.54
C GLU A 382 4.16 13.48 -11.74
N LEU A 383 3.70 12.22 -11.71
CA LEU A 383 4.14 11.20 -12.68
C LEU A 383 3.05 10.75 -13.66
N GLY A 384 1.85 11.30 -13.53
CA GLY A 384 0.74 10.96 -14.43
C GLY A 384 0.20 9.54 -14.26
N MET A 385 0.27 8.98 -13.06
CA MET A 385 -0.24 7.63 -12.72
C MET A 385 -1.70 7.41 -13.18
N ALA A 386 -2.52 8.47 -13.23
CA ALA A 386 -3.91 8.43 -13.68
C ALA A 386 -4.12 8.84 -15.15
N HIS A 387 -3.07 9.28 -15.85
CA HIS A 387 -3.18 9.91 -17.19
C HIS A 387 -3.16 8.91 -18.36
N TYR A 388 -2.95 7.63 -18.08
CA TYR A 388 -2.89 6.59 -19.12
C TYR A 388 -4.22 6.35 -19.82
N GLU A 389 -4.13 5.95 -21.10
CA GLU A 389 -5.28 5.62 -21.96
C GLU A 389 -5.23 4.18 -22.47
N VAL A 390 -4.34 3.36 -21.94
CA VAL A 390 -4.16 1.95 -22.32
C VAL A 390 -5.43 1.13 -22.03
N ARG A 391 -5.73 0.18 -22.92
CA ARG A 391 -6.92 -0.68 -22.81
C ARG A 391 -6.60 -2.11 -22.44
N LYS A 392 -5.39 -2.60 -22.80
CA LYS A 392 -4.95 -3.97 -22.58
C LYS A 392 -4.48 -4.18 -21.14
N TYR A 393 -4.56 -5.42 -20.68
CA TYR A 393 -4.10 -5.83 -19.35
C TYR A 393 -2.60 -5.52 -19.17
N ALA A 394 -1.74 -5.98 -20.09
CA ALA A 394 -0.31 -5.69 -20.03
C ALA A 394 0.00 -4.18 -20.00
N GLY A 395 -0.72 -3.37 -20.80
CA GLY A 395 -0.51 -1.92 -20.82
C GLY A 395 -0.76 -1.26 -19.47
N TRP A 396 -1.75 -1.72 -18.69
CA TRP A 396 -1.96 -1.24 -17.32
C TRP A 396 -0.82 -1.68 -16.39
N GLN A 397 -0.41 -2.94 -16.48
CA GLN A 397 0.69 -3.50 -15.67
C GLN A 397 1.99 -2.71 -15.90
N HIS A 398 2.34 -2.50 -17.17
CA HIS A 398 3.53 -1.78 -17.57
C HIS A 398 3.52 -0.32 -17.11
N HIS A 399 2.41 0.40 -17.33
CA HIS A 399 2.30 1.81 -16.92
C HIS A 399 2.45 1.97 -15.40
N MET A 400 1.78 1.11 -14.61
CA MET A 400 1.89 1.18 -13.16
C MET A 400 3.30 0.85 -12.67
N LEU A 401 3.94 -0.17 -13.25
CA LEU A 401 5.31 -0.53 -12.90
C LEU A 401 6.29 0.62 -13.20
N LEU A 402 6.19 1.23 -14.40
CA LEU A 402 7.02 2.38 -14.75
C LEU A 402 6.79 3.58 -13.82
N THR A 403 5.55 3.81 -13.42
CA THR A 403 5.23 4.90 -12.48
C THR A 403 5.84 4.63 -11.09
N MET A 404 5.84 3.37 -10.64
CA MET A 404 6.50 2.97 -9.38
C MET A 404 8.02 3.19 -9.47
N LEU A 405 8.65 2.76 -10.56
CA LEU A 405 10.09 2.97 -10.80
C LEU A 405 10.44 4.47 -10.87
N ALA A 406 9.62 5.26 -11.56
CA ALA A 406 9.81 6.70 -11.66
C ALA A 406 9.67 7.39 -10.29
N HIS A 407 8.70 6.98 -9.47
CA HIS A 407 8.52 7.49 -8.12
C HIS A 407 9.73 7.19 -7.23
N PHE A 408 10.21 5.95 -7.25
CA PHE A 408 11.40 5.54 -6.50
C PHE A 408 12.64 6.31 -6.96
N PHE A 409 12.83 6.52 -8.27
CA PHE A 409 13.95 7.29 -8.79
C PHE A 409 13.93 8.74 -8.31
N LEU A 410 12.76 9.40 -8.26
CA LEU A 410 12.65 10.75 -7.69
C LEU A 410 13.02 10.79 -6.21
N TRP A 411 12.60 9.78 -5.46
CA TRP A 411 12.97 9.65 -4.06
C TRP A 411 14.49 9.45 -3.90
N HIS A 412 15.10 8.58 -4.70
CA HIS A 412 16.55 8.39 -4.76
C HIS A 412 17.30 9.71 -5.00
N LEU A 413 16.85 10.49 -5.99
CA LEU A 413 17.42 11.81 -6.27
C LEU A 413 17.30 12.76 -5.09
N GLN A 414 16.16 12.83 -4.43
CA GLN A 414 15.96 13.67 -3.25
C GLN A 414 16.94 13.30 -2.13
N GLY A 415 17.10 12.01 -1.84
CA GLY A 415 18.04 11.51 -0.85
C GLY A 415 19.49 11.91 -1.16
N ARG A 416 19.91 11.81 -2.43
CA ARG A 416 21.25 12.19 -2.90
C ARG A 416 21.49 13.69 -2.81
N LEU A 417 20.55 14.49 -3.27
CA LEU A 417 20.66 15.96 -3.27
C LEU A 417 20.67 16.51 -1.84
N GLY A 418 19.84 15.96 -0.95
CA GLY A 418 19.83 16.33 0.46
C GLY A 418 21.14 16.07 1.19
N LYS A 419 21.82 14.98 0.88
CA LYS A 419 23.16 14.67 1.42
C LYS A 419 24.23 15.67 0.94
N LYS A 420 24.15 16.15 -0.31
CA LYS A 420 25.08 17.15 -0.83
C LYS A 420 24.93 18.51 -0.14
N SER A 421 23.71 18.98 0.05
CA SER A 421 23.43 20.25 0.74
C SER A 421 23.99 20.25 2.15
N ALA A 422 23.76 19.16 2.91
CA ALA A 422 24.26 19.02 4.28
C ALA A 422 25.81 18.95 4.39
N SER A 423 26.48 18.43 3.36
CA SER A 423 27.96 18.37 3.34
C SER A 423 28.60 19.70 2.95
N ALA A 424 27.89 20.56 2.19
CA ALA A 424 28.39 21.88 1.77
C ALA A 424 28.40 22.86 2.95
N ASP A 425 27.49 22.74 3.90
CA ASP A 425 27.39 23.62 5.07
C ASP A 425 28.27 23.21 6.25
N GLY A 426 29.14 22.19 6.09
CA GLY A 426 30.06 21.72 7.14
C GLY A 426 29.39 21.18 8.41
N VAL A 427 28.06 21.08 8.41
CA VAL A 427 27.26 20.42 9.45
C VAL A 427 27.02 19.01 9.01
N ALA A 428 27.53 18.03 9.75
CA ALA A 428 27.19 16.64 9.53
C ALA A 428 25.65 16.55 9.48
N ALA A 429 25.11 16.12 8.33
CA ALA A 429 23.68 15.87 8.24
C ALA A 429 23.28 14.99 9.41
N PRO A 430 22.28 15.35 10.20
CA PRO A 430 21.75 14.39 11.14
C PRO A 430 21.35 13.17 10.31
N PRO A 431 21.60 11.94 10.78
CA PRO A 431 21.22 10.76 10.03
C PRO A 431 19.74 10.92 9.67
N VAL A 432 19.44 10.71 8.40
CA VAL A 432 18.05 10.61 7.92
C VAL A 432 17.48 9.40 8.64
N ILE A 433 16.78 9.63 9.76
CA ILE A 433 16.19 8.63 10.62
C ILE A 433 14.69 8.69 10.45
#